data_59c870048e3b3bd46602b01130a77260
#
_entry.id   59c870048e3b3bd46602b01130a77260
#
_cell.length_a   1.000
_cell.length_b   1.000
_cell.length_c   1.000
_cell.angle_alpha   90.00
_cell.angle_beta   90.00
_cell.angle_gamma   90.00
#
_symmetry.space_group_name_H-M   'P 1'
#
loop_
_entity.id
_entity.type
_entity.pdbx_description
1 polymer ?
#
loop_
_entity_poly.entity_id
_entity_poly.type
_entity_poly.pdbx_seq_one_letter_code
_entity_poly.pdbx_strand_id
1 'polypeptide(L)'
;MNLIRYISYLSFFSTIYFAKSYSIDEVKIESVIKKNGVVEFIEKRTFNFRGKYSYVYQDIPKNYFSEIFDIQVSEEGKSYLNDNSSDPYTFQIIENKKFFRIKWFHESIDIKKQFQLSYKIGGSLKIGTEDSQFYWPYIGKNWKKSNYQVSIVQRFEKNIPFQDIWCEANSKKKILKPKYVDDSTFKLEVSRIRKNNDLNVNTIFPTSYLQDPFINDSKFNKFEYLELRKLKREKSALGFNIALAMVFASFISLVFQYLKYGKEYRISKSIYDITSGFPSEHHPSLVSYLITRQKVSGLAILASILDLSRRGYFKIEEIKIKKKSIFGNKTEKKIQISSGDTLYNEENDKWDKTVFEFVKDLTEKSPQYLDGVFGKMANKSVFMSELKTSVDKKLKNFEWIEYPPRSATLSFAILNFILFAISLILLTYNIPASIIASLAISFFGIYGAIAINRMTPGCSALRKKWKEFSVSLSENSSKYKYIDSNRLLQYSIVLGIKNERMKDIIRNFNFNEGGEFHWFYAGDSGGSGLDSFSSMIDTGSTLSASFGSDGGGGGGGGGGGGGGAG
;
A
#
# COMPACT_ATOMS: atom_id res chain seq x y z
N MET A 1 -8.42 -23.03 -47.10
CA MET A 1 -7.33 -22.85 -46.14
C MET A 1 -7.71 -22.01 -44.91
N ASN A 2 -8.96 -21.60 -44.75
CA ASN A 2 -9.40 -20.75 -43.63
C ASN A 2 -10.15 -21.52 -42.51
N LEU A 3 -10.53 -22.76 -42.70
CA LEU A 3 -11.26 -23.54 -41.70
C LEU A 3 -10.33 -24.14 -40.62
N ILE A 4 -9.11 -24.48 -40.97
CA ILE A 4 -8.11 -25.06 -40.04
C ILE A 4 -7.58 -24.03 -39.05
N ARG A 5 -7.56 -22.74 -39.43
CA ARG A 5 -7.15 -21.64 -38.51
C ARG A 5 -8.20 -21.33 -37.44
N TYR A 6 -9.48 -21.54 -37.67
CA TYR A 6 -10.53 -21.35 -36.67
C TYR A 6 -10.59 -22.48 -35.65
N ILE A 7 -10.21 -23.71 -36.01
CA ILE A 7 -10.16 -24.87 -35.11
C ILE A 7 -8.99 -24.72 -34.13
N SER A 8 -7.86 -24.13 -34.53
CA SER A 8 -6.73 -23.84 -33.62
C SER A 8 -7.05 -22.78 -32.57
N TYR A 9 -7.96 -21.85 -32.81
CA TYR A 9 -8.38 -20.84 -31.82
C TYR A 9 -9.44 -21.38 -30.84
N LEU A 10 -10.23 -22.40 -31.22
CA LEU A 10 -11.21 -23.03 -30.32
C LEU A 10 -10.57 -23.99 -29.33
N SER A 11 -9.40 -24.59 -29.63
CA SER A 11 -8.72 -25.50 -28.73
C SER A 11 -7.90 -24.80 -27.63
N PHE A 12 -7.70 -23.49 -27.71
CA PHE A 12 -6.98 -22.71 -26.68
C PHE A 12 -7.88 -22.21 -25.54
N PHE A 13 -9.21 -22.37 -25.66
CA PHE A 13 -10.18 -21.86 -24.65
C PHE A 13 -10.75 -22.94 -23.72
N SER A 14 -10.27 -24.19 -23.75
CA SER A 14 -10.91 -25.29 -23.01
C SER A 14 -10.10 -25.88 -21.85
N THR A 15 -9.11 -25.17 -21.32
CA THR A 15 -8.53 -25.51 -20.02
C THR A 15 -8.76 -24.39 -19.01
N ILE A 16 -10.04 -24.11 -18.69
CA ILE A 16 -10.36 -23.50 -17.43
C ILE A 16 -10.06 -24.57 -16.37
N TYR A 17 -8.83 -24.59 -15.87
CA TYR A 17 -8.49 -25.28 -14.62
C TYR A 17 -9.31 -24.62 -13.52
N PHE A 18 -10.43 -25.23 -13.15
CA PHE A 18 -11.13 -24.84 -11.92
C PHE A 18 -10.14 -25.03 -10.79
N ALA A 19 -9.64 -23.90 -10.27
CA ALA A 19 -8.69 -23.93 -9.15
C ALA A 19 -9.35 -24.67 -8.00
N LYS A 20 -8.71 -25.77 -7.56
CA LYS A 20 -9.10 -26.58 -6.40
C LYS A 20 -9.41 -25.67 -5.21
N SER A 21 -10.61 -25.73 -4.67
CA SER A 21 -11.06 -24.89 -3.57
C SER A 21 -12.00 -25.64 -2.62
N TYR A 22 -12.08 -25.18 -1.35
CA TYR A 22 -13.07 -25.67 -0.40
C TYR A 22 -13.57 -24.54 0.49
N SER A 23 -14.77 -24.75 1.07
CA SER A 23 -15.31 -23.94 2.17
C SER A 23 -15.64 -24.82 3.38
N ILE A 24 -15.78 -24.20 4.56
CA ILE A 24 -16.26 -24.84 5.79
C ILE A 24 -17.61 -24.21 6.09
N ASP A 25 -18.68 -24.89 5.71
CA ASP A 25 -20.02 -24.31 5.68
C ASP A 25 -20.70 -24.34 7.06
N GLU A 26 -20.38 -25.35 7.88
CA GLU A 26 -20.96 -25.52 9.20
C GLU A 26 -19.92 -26.10 10.18
N VAL A 27 -19.93 -25.61 11.41
CA VAL A 27 -19.11 -26.11 12.51
C VAL A 27 -19.98 -26.24 13.75
N LYS A 28 -20.09 -27.47 14.28
CA LYS A 28 -20.76 -27.78 15.55
C LYS A 28 -19.75 -28.38 16.49
N ILE A 29 -19.54 -27.78 17.65
CA ILE A 29 -18.61 -28.26 18.67
C ILE A 29 -19.36 -28.42 19.98
N GLU A 30 -19.33 -29.60 20.51
CA GLU A 30 -19.84 -29.93 21.84
C GLU A 30 -18.65 -30.24 22.76
N SER A 31 -18.69 -29.73 23.97
CA SER A 31 -17.71 -30.00 25.01
C SER A 31 -18.39 -30.30 26.33
N VAL A 32 -17.87 -31.27 27.08
CA VAL A 32 -18.39 -31.66 28.39
C VAL A 32 -17.25 -31.60 29.41
N ILE A 33 -17.41 -30.75 30.42
CA ILE A 33 -16.49 -30.66 31.55
C ILE A 33 -16.93 -31.75 32.56
N LYS A 34 -16.06 -32.76 32.77
CA LYS A 34 -16.29 -33.84 33.69
C LYS A 34 -15.87 -33.47 35.12
N LYS A 35 -16.43 -34.15 36.11
CA LYS A 35 -16.09 -33.95 37.53
C LYS A 35 -14.63 -34.26 37.86
N ASN A 36 -14.01 -35.19 37.11
CA ASN A 36 -12.60 -35.54 37.27
C ASN A 36 -11.65 -34.52 36.58
N GLY A 37 -12.16 -33.42 36.04
CA GLY A 37 -11.37 -32.38 35.36
C GLY A 37 -11.00 -32.69 33.91
N VAL A 38 -11.39 -33.85 33.37
CA VAL A 38 -11.26 -34.14 31.94
C VAL A 38 -12.32 -33.35 31.16
N VAL A 39 -11.94 -32.87 29.98
CA VAL A 39 -12.90 -32.26 29.05
C VAL A 39 -13.00 -33.09 27.78
N GLU A 40 -14.22 -33.52 27.46
CA GLU A 40 -14.54 -34.28 26.27
C GLU A 40 -15.03 -33.36 25.15
N PHE A 41 -14.60 -33.63 23.92
CA PHE A 41 -14.99 -32.86 22.74
C PHE A 41 -15.58 -33.75 21.66
N ILE A 42 -16.61 -33.22 20.98
CA ILE A 42 -17.16 -33.72 19.73
C ILE A 42 -17.27 -32.54 18.78
N GLU A 43 -16.47 -32.56 17.72
CA GLU A 43 -16.44 -31.51 16.70
C GLU A 43 -16.95 -32.06 15.38
N LYS A 44 -18.03 -31.50 14.85
CA LYS A 44 -18.55 -31.79 13.52
C LYS A 44 -18.27 -30.62 12.58
N ARG A 45 -17.62 -30.88 11.46
CA ARG A 45 -17.30 -29.86 10.45
C ARG A 45 -17.76 -30.31 9.08
N THR A 46 -18.54 -29.47 8.42
CA THR A 46 -19.02 -29.73 7.06
C THR A 46 -18.18 -28.96 6.06
N PHE A 47 -17.45 -29.71 5.24
CA PHE A 47 -16.63 -29.19 4.15
C PHE A 47 -17.39 -29.30 2.83
N ASN A 48 -17.30 -28.28 2.01
CA ASN A 48 -17.80 -28.29 0.64
C ASN A 48 -16.59 -28.19 -0.30
N PHE A 49 -16.23 -29.32 -0.92
CA PHE A 49 -15.08 -29.46 -1.79
C PHE A 49 -15.42 -29.16 -3.23
N ARG A 50 -14.53 -28.44 -3.93
CA ARG A 50 -14.53 -28.26 -5.37
C ARG A 50 -13.18 -28.70 -5.92
N GLY A 51 -13.17 -29.70 -6.80
CA GLY A 51 -12.01 -30.46 -7.21
C GLY A 51 -11.70 -31.64 -6.27
N LYS A 52 -10.64 -32.40 -6.57
CA LYS A 52 -10.26 -33.62 -5.85
C LYS A 52 -9.47 -33.28 -4.58
N TYR A 53 -9.92 -33.78 -3.44
CA TYR A 53 -9.27 -33.71 -2.11
C TYR A 53 -9.09 -35.08 -1.51
N SER A 54 -7.96 -35.29 -0.85
CA SER A 54 -7.59 -36.58 -0.28
C SER A 54 -7.38 -36.56 1.23
N TYR A 55 -7.31 -35.39 1.86
CA TYR A 55 -7.18 -35.32 3.32
C TYR A 55 -7.73 -33.98 3.88
N VAL A 56 -8.07 -34.04 5.16
CA VAL A 56 -8.32 -32.87 6.02
C VAL A 56 -7.41 -32.99 7.25
N TYR A 57 -7.07 -31.88 7.88
CA TYR A 57 -6.34 -31.88 9.13
C TYR A 57 -6.84 -30.79 10.08
N GLN A 58 -6.66 -31.06 11.39
CA GLN A 58 -6.89 -30.06 12.45
C GLN A 58 -5.68 -30.06 13.40
N ASP A 59 -5.23 -28.84 13.74
CA ASP A 59 -4.15 -28.61 14.69
C ASP A 59 -4.74 -28.22 16.05
N ILE A 60 -4.49 -29.00 17.09
CA ILE A 60 -4.89 -28.75 18.46
C ILE A 60 -3.67 -28.23 19.23
N PRO A 61 -3.69 -26.96 19.70
CA PRO A 61 -2.50 -26.35 20.31
C PRO A 61 -2.24 -26.90 21.73
N LYS A 62 -0.99 -27.30 21.99
CA LYS A 62 -0.57 -27.96 23.23
C LYS A 62 -0.56 -27.09 24.50
N ASN A 63 -0.56 -25.78 24.34
CA ASN A 63 -0.42 -24.85 25.47
C ASN A 63 -1.68 -24.73 26.36
N TYR A 64 -2.74 -25.49 26.08
CA TYR A 64 -4.01 -25.41 26.79
C TYR A 64 -4.37 -26.68 27.58
N PHE A 65 -3.54 -27.72 27.54
CA PHE A 65 -3.78 -28.98 28.23
C PHE A 65 -2.46 -29.73 28.44
N SER A 66 -2.46 -30.75 29.33
CA SER A 66 -1.29 -31.58 29.57
C SER A 66 -1.25 -32.82 28.69
N GLU A 67 -2.41 -33.41 28.42
CA GLU A 67 -2.56 -34.65 27.66
C GLU A 67 -3.81 -34.65 26.78
N ILE A 68 -3.75 -35.40 25.68
CA ILE A 68 -4.87 -35.65 24.78
C ILE A 68 -4.97 -37.15 24.50
N PHE A 69 -6.16 -37.70 24.58
CA PHE A 69 -6.39 -39.14 24.43
C PHE A 69 -7.78 -39.42 23.85
N ASP A 70 -8.09 -40.70 23.58
CA ASP A 70 -9.36 -41.15 23.00
C ASP A 70 -9.72 -40.41 21.69
N ILE A 71 -8.69 -40.19 20.85
CA ILE A 71 -8.89 -39.48 19.58
C ILE A 71 -9.56 -40.43 18.58
N GLN A 72 -10.70 -40.01 18.02
CA GLN A 72 -11.43 -40.73 17.00
C GLN A 72 -11.90 -39.80 15.91
N VAL A 73 -11.84 -40.26 14.67
CA VAL A 73 -12.36 -39.59 13.48
C VAL A 73 -13.43 -40.47 12.85
N SER A 74 -14.53 -39.86 12.42
CA SER A 74 -15.60 -40.59 11.69
C SER A 74 -16.24 -39.68 10.61
N GLU A 75 -16.84 -40.34 9.62
CA GLU A 75 -17.64 -39.77 8.54
C GLU A 75 -18.95 -40.55 8.43
N GLU A 76 -20.10 -39.91 8.53
CA GLU A 76 -21.42 -40.53 8.44
C GLU A 76 -21.58 -41.81 9.31
N GLY A 77 -21.00 -41.79 10.52
CA GLY A 77 -21.03 -42.92 11.45
C GLY A 77 -19.94 -43.98 11.19
N LYS A 78 -19.20 -43.95 10.10
CA LYS A 78 -18.08 -44.85 9.82
C LYS A 78 -16.82 -44.34 10.51
N SER A 79 -16.26 -45.11 11.42
CA SER A 79 -15.02 -44.80 12.12
C SER A 79 -13.81 -44.98 11.21
N TYR A 80 -12.83 -44.09 11.35
CA TYR A 80 -11.54 -44.13 10.68
C TYR A 80 -10.55 -44.92 11.54
N LEU A 81 -9.66 -45.65 10.88
CA LEU A 81 -8.61 -46.40 11.57
C LEU A 81 -7.42 -45.46 11.86
N ASN A 82 -6.89 -45.52 13.08
CA ASN A 82 -5.63 -44.86 13.39
C ASN A 82 -4.46 -45.65 12.77
N ASP A 83 -3.98 -45.23 11.63
CA ASP A 83 -2.98 -45.92 10.84
C ASP A 83 -2.14 -44.91 10.02
N ASN A 84 -0.88 -45.22 9.81
CA ASN A 84 0.07 -44.37 9.06
C ASN A 84 0.06 -44.60 7.54
N SER A 85 -0.87 -45.40 7.00
CA SER A 85 -0.92 -45.74 5.56
C SER A 85 -1.28 -44.58 4.64
N SER A 86 -1.97 -43.58 5.10
CA SER A 86 -2.58 -42.50 4.27
C SER A 86 -3.71 -42.99 3.34
N ASP A 87 -4.22 -44.20 3.53
CA ASP A 87 -5.37 -44.71 2.77
C ASP A 87 -6.68 -44.05 3.17
N PRO A 88 -7.68 -44.01 2.29
CA PRO A 88 -9.00 -43.52 2.64
C PRO A 88 -9.57 -44.22 3.88
N TYR A 89 -10.23 -43.46 4.75
CA TYR A 89 -10.76 -43.89 6.04
C TYR A 89 -9.71 -44.24 7.10
N THR A 90 -8.49 -43.67 6.98
CA THR A 90 -7.46 -43.71 8.02
C THR A 90 -7.19 -42.32 8.58
N PHE A 91 -6.60 -42.24 9.77
CA PHE A 91 -6.10 -40.98 10.30
C PHE A 91 -4.76 -41.17 11.00
N GLN A 92 -3.99 -40.09 11.06
CA GLN A 92 -2.66 -40.03 11.68
C GLN A 92 -2.64 -38.94 12.73
N ILE A 93 -1.90 -39.15 13.81
CA ILE A 93 -1.62 -38.17 14.84
C ILE A 93 -0.15 -37.74 14.70
N ILE A 94 0.08 -36.50 14.29
CA ILE A 94 1.41 -35.93 14.11
C ILE A 94 1.67 -34.93 15.23
N GLU A 95 2.55 -35.30 16.13
CA GLU A 95 2.91 -34.45 17.26
C GLU A 95 4.12 -33.57 16.93
N ASN A 96 4.03 -32.29 17.29
CA ASN A 96 5.17 -31.39 17.26
C ASN A 96 5.24 -30.56 18.56
N LYS A 97 6.22 -29.64 18.65
CA LYS A 97 6.41 -28.80 19.85
C LYS A 97 5.24 -27.87 20.19
N LYS A 98 4.38 -27.53 19.24
CA LYS A 98 3.33 -26.51 19.41
C LYS A 98 1.92 -27.05 19.35
N PHE A 99 1.68 -28.12 18.65
CA PHE A 99 0.33 -28.69 18.46
C PHE A 99 0.37 -30.18 18.17
N PHE A 100 -0.77 -30.86 18.39
CA PHE A 100 -1.08 -32.16 17.82
C PHE A 100 -1.85 -31.92 16.52
N ARG A 101 -1.36 -32.43 15.39
CA ARG A 101 -2.08 -32.46 14.13
C ARG A 101 -2.77 -33.79 13.96
N ILE A 102 -4.09 -33.77 13.90
CA ILE A 102 -4.89 -34.92 13.53
C ILE A 102 -5.19 -34.75 12.04
N LYS A 103 -4.68 -35.66 11.23
CA LYS A 103 -4.83 -35.64 9.77
C LYS A 103 -5.56 -36.91 9.35
N TRP A 104 -6.69 -36.78 8.66
CA TRP A 104 -7.47 -37.92 8.18
C TRP A 104 -7.62 -37.90 6.69
N PHE A 105 -7.64 -39.12 6.11
CA PHE A 105 -7.61 -39.34 4.66
C PHE A 105 -8.98 -39.79 4.16
N HIS A 106 -9.40 -39.23 3.06
CA HIS A 106 -10.70 -39.48 2.43
C HIS A 106 -10.60 -39.25 0.92
N GLU A 107 -11.59 -39.71 0.19
CA GLU A 107 -11.76 -39.35 -1.22
C GLU A 107 -12.96 -38.38 -1.37
N SER A 108 -12.71 -37.24 -1.98
CA SER A 108 -13.76 -36.25 -2.25
C SER A 108 -13.51 -35.56 -3.59
N ILE A 109 -14.52 -35.55 -4.45
CA ILE A 109 -14.50 -34.83 -5.72
C ILE A 109 -15.83 -34.08 -5.81
N ASP A 110 -15.78 -32.74 -5.82
CA ASP A 110 -16.96 -31.87 -6.00
C ASP A 110 -18.15 -32.24 -5.10
N ILE A 111 -17.88 -32.55 -3.83
CA ILE A 111 -18.88 -33.06 -2.90
C ILE A 111 -18.80 -32.35 -1.54
N LYS A 112 -19.95 -32.31 -0.86
CA LYS A 112 -20.06 -31.85 0.53
C LYS A 112 -19.96 -33.05 1.47
N LYS A 113 -19.04 -32.97 2.46
CA LYS A 113 -18.82 -34.01 3.45
C LYS A 113 -18.77 -33.44 4.87
N GLN A 114 -19.31 -34.19 5.83
CA GLN A 114 -19.22 -33.88 7.24
C GLN A 114 -18.31 -34.89 7.95
N PHE A 115 -17.28 -34.38 8.61
CA PHE A 115 -16.41 -35.17 9.46
C PHE A 115 -16.67 -34.88 10.93
N GLN A 116 -16.59 -35.88 11.76
CA GLN A 116 -16.63 -35.77 13.20
C GLN A 116 -15.26 -36.14 13.77
N LEU A 117 -14.72 -35.27 14.61
CA LEU A 117 -13.54 -35.51 15.42
C LEU A 117 -13.95 -35.51 16.88
N SER A 118 -13.67 -36.59 17.61
CA SER A 118 -13.84 -36.64 19.07
C SER A 118 -12.49 -36.90 19.75
N TYR A 119 -12.33 -36.31 20.93
CA TYR A 119 -11.13 -36.45 21.73
C TYR A 119 -11.39 -36.01 23.17
N LYS A 120 -10.51 -36.40 24.09
CA LYS A 120 -10.50 -35.97 25.48
C LYS A 120 -9.19 -35.27 25.82
N ILE A 121 -9.26 -34.28 26.70
CA ILE A 121 -8.08 -33.59 27.20
C ILE A 121 -8.05 -33.58 28.71
N GLY A 122 -6.85 -33.81 29.27
CA GLY A 122 -6.57 -33.71 30.70
C GLY A 122 -5.64 -32.52 31.00
N GLY A 123 -5.73 -32.00 32.24
CA GLY A 123 -4.89 -30.88 32.69
C GLY A 123 -5.16 -29.56 31.98
N SER A 124 -6.41 -29.36 31.49
CA SER A 124 -6.83 -28.16 30.79
C SER A 124 -7.48 -27.10 31.71
N LEU A 125 -7.76 -27.46 32.93
CA LEU A 125 -8.36 -26.57 33.93
C LEU A 125 -7.27 -25.87 34.75
N LYS A 126 -7.50 -24.59 35.01
CA LYS A 126 -6.83 -23.87 36.09
C LYS A 126 -7.69 -24.01 37.34
N ILE A 127 -7.19 -24.71 38.34
CA ILE A 127 -7.96 -25.11 39.53
C ILE A 127 -7.47 -24.33 40.72
N GLY A 128 -8.29 -23.41 41.21
CA GLY A 128 -8.08 -22.66 42.45
C GLY A 128 -8.78 -23.32 43.64
N THR A 129 -8.71 -22.71 44.84
CA THR A 129 -9.37 -23.21 46.04
C THR A 129 -10.86 -23.07 45.98
N GLU A 130 -11.39 -21.96 45.50
CA GLU A 130 -12.82 -21.65 45.41
C GLU A 130 -13.37 -21.76 44.01
N ASP A 131 -12.62 -21.24 43.04
CA ASP A 131 -13.00 -21.15 41.62
C ASP A 131 -12.04 -21.91 40.72
N SER A 132 -12.59 -22.51 39.68
CA SER A 132 -11.85 -23.15 38.60
C SER A 132 -12.16 -22.52 37.26
N GLN A 133 -11.17 -22.49 36.36
CA GLN A 133 -11.28 -21.86 35.06
C GLN A 133 -11.00 -22.86 33.94
N PHE A 134 -11.87 -22.86 32.92
CA PHE A 134 -11.65 -23.51 31.64
C PHE A 134 -11.57 -22.46 30.55
N TYR A 135 -10.41 -22.37 29.89
CA TYR A 135 -10.20 -21.48 28.73
C TYR A 135 -9.88 -22.31 27.50
N TRP A 136 -10.70 -22.20 26.46
CA TRP A 136 -10.49 -22.97 25.24
C TRP A 136 -10.68 -22.17 23.96
N PRO A 137 -9.73 -22.27 22.97
CA PRO A 137 -9.87 -21.71 21.64
C PRO A 137 -10.65 -22.67 20.73
N TYR A 138 -11.99 -22.60 20.77
CA TYR A 138 -12.87 -23.47 19.96
C TYR A 138 -12.63 -23.34 18.45
N ILE A 139 -12.31 -22.14 17.98
CA ILE A 139 -11.80 -21.90 16.63
C ILE A 139 -10.43 -21.27 16.77
N GLY A 140 -9.41 -21.98 16.34
CA GLY A 140 -8.04 -21.47 16.35
C GLY A 140 -7.79 -20.44 15.24
N LYS A 141 -6.79 -19.58 15.44
CA LYS A 141 -6.47 -18.47 14.53
C LYS A 141 -5.95 -18.92 13.16
N ASN A 142 -5.37 -20.11 13.05
CA ASN A 142 -4.66 -20.55 11.84
C ASN A 142 -5.52 -21.31 10.83
N TRP A 143 -6.83 -21.28 10.92
CA TRP A 143 -7.69 -21.86 9.90
C TRP A 143 -7.48 -21.16 8.55
N LYS A 144 -7.18 -21.93 7.50
CA LYS A 144 -6.94 -21.43 6.13
C LYS A 144 -8.20 -20.85 5.46
N LYS A 145 -9.37 -21.24 5.94
CA LYS A 145 -10.67 -20.78 5.45
C LYS A 145 -11.50 -20.21 6.59
N SER A 146 -12.48 -19.39 6.25
CA SER A 146 -13.51 -18.94 7.21
C SER A 146 -14.36 -20.13 7.64
N ASN A 147 -14.81 -20.14 8.90
CA ASN A 147 -15.76 -21.10 9.42
C ASN A 147 -17.14 -20.43 9.47
N TYR A 148 -18.12 -21.01 8.81
CA TYR A 148 -19.49 -20.50 8.77
C TYR A 148 -20.39 -21.29 9.73
N GLN A 149 -21.52 -20.75 10.08
CA GLN A 149 -22.54 -21.37 10.96
C GLN A 149 -21.93 -22.10 12.15
N VAL A 150 -21.13 -21.37 12.95
CA VAL A 150 -20.43 -21.94 14.11
C VAL A 150 -21.38 -22.00 15.29
N SER A 151 -21.62 -23.21 15.80
CA SER A 151 -22.38 -23.49 17.01
C SER A 151 -21.50 -24.21 18.03
N ILE A 152 -21.38 -23.67 19.22
CA ILE A 152 -20.65 -24.24 20.34
C ILE A 152 -21.64 -24.52 21.45
N VAL A 153 -21.63 -25.74 21.96
CA VAL A 153 -22.37 -26.17 23.15
C VAL A 153 -21.35 -26.63 24.18
N GLN A 154 -21.33 -26.00 25.32
CA GLN A 154 -20.52 -26.44 26.46
C GLN A 154 -21.44 -26.87 27.60
N ARG A 155 -21.17 -28.05 28.17
CA ARG A 155 -21.95 -28.65 29.26
C ARG A 155 -21.06 -29.02 30.44
N PHE A 156 -21.69 -29.07 31.58
CA PHE A 156 -21.14 -29.77 32.75
C PHE A 156 -21.79 -31.13 32.87
N GLU A 157 -21.07 -32.13 33.35
CA GLU A 157 -21.59 -33.48 33.54
C GLU A 157 -22.70 -33.53 34.61
N LYS A 158 -22.66 -32.61 35.59
CA LYS A 158 -23.69 -32.41 36.63
C LYS A 158 -24.08 -30.95 36.65
N ASN A 159 -25.33 -30.67 37.01
CA ASN A 159 -25.88 -29.32 37.12
C ASN A 159 -25.08 -28.47 38.11
N ILE A 160 -24.78 -27.28 37.72
CA ILE A 160 -24.26 -26.16 38.52
C ILE A 160 -25.23 -24.99 38.32
N PRO A 161 -25.70 -24.34 39.38
CA PRO A 161 -26.56 -23.15 39.24
C PRO A 161 -25.90 -22.14 38.30
N PHE A 162 -26.62 -21.66 37.28
CA PHE A 162 -26.06 -20.76 36.27
C PHE A 162 -25.49 -19.47 36.87
N GLN A 163 -25.99 -19.01 38.00
CA GLN A 163 -25.51 -17.84 38.76
C GLN A 163 -24.07 -18.03 39.27
N ASP A 164 -23.66 -19.26 39.51
CA ASP A 164 -22.31 -19.60 39.99
C ASP A 164 -21.30 -19.72 38.81
N ILE A 165 -21.82 -19.85 37.60
CA ILE A 165 -20.98 -19.95 36.39
C ILE A 165 -20.84 -18.56 35.77
N TRP A 166 -19.61 -18.17 35.47
CA TRP A 166 -19.32 -17.05 34.60
C TRP A 166 -18.76 -17.55 33.27
N CYS A 167 -19.40 -17.17 32.18
CA CYS A 167 -18.96 -17.56 30.84
C CYS A 167 -18.92 -16.35 29.90
N GLU A 168 -17.83 -16.19 29.21
CA GLU A 168 -17.64 -15.17 28.19
C GLU A 168 -16.89 -15.75 26.98
N ALA A 169 -17.35 -15.42 25.80
CA ALA A 169 -16.64 -15.72 24.58
C ALA A 169 -16.07 -14.44 23.95
N ASN A 170 -14.98 -14.56 23.24
CA ASN A 170 -14.42 -13.45 22.48
C ASN A 170 -13.87 -13.90 21.13
N SER A 171 -14.04 -13.04 20.13
CA SER A 171 -13.48 -13.20 18.81
C SER A 171 -12.96 -11.84 18.34
N LYS A 172 -11.67 -11.76 18.00
CA LYS A 172 -11.01 -10.54 17.52
C LYS A 172 -11.37 -9.30 18.39
N LYS A 173 -11.20 -9.42 19.71
CA LYS A 173 -11.53 -8.39 20.72
C LYS A 173 -13.04 -8.06 20.88
N LYS A 174 -13.93 -8.66 20.10
CA LYS A 174 -15.37 -8.55 20.31
C LYS A 174 -15.82 -9.55 21.36
N ILE A 175 -16.48 -9.08 22.41
CA ILE A 175 -17.07 -9.91 23.46
C ILE A 175 -18.41 -10.44 22.94
N LEU A 176 -18.60 -11.74 23.11
CA LEU A 176 -19.83 -12.45 22.81
C LEU A 176 -20.33 -13.09 24.10
N LYS A 177 -21.62 -12.97 24.36
CA LYS A 177 -22.25 -13.60 25.54
C LYS A 177 -22.92 -14.89 25.12
N PRO A 178 -22.48 -16.05 25.61
CA PRO A 178 -23.20 -17.30 25.42
C PRO A 178 -24.61 -17.24 26.05
N LYS A 179 -25.56 -17.96 25.48
CA LYS A 179 -26.89 -18.15 26.02
C LYS A 179 -26.90 -19.39 26.90
N TYR A 180 -27.46 -19.26 28.11
CA TYR A 180 -27.73 -20.42 28.94
C TYR A 180 -28.95 -21.15 28.37
N VAL A 181 -28.85 -22.47 28.23
CA VAL A 181 -29.92 -23.35 27.76
C VAL A 181 -30.61 -23.98 28.97
N ASP A 182 -29.80 -24.39 29.95
CA ASP A 182 -30.19 -24.92 31.23
C ASP A 182 -29.09 -24.66 32.27
N ASP A 183 -29.24 -25.17 33.50
CA ASP A 183 -28.29 -24.95 34.60
C ASP A 183 -26.89 -25.53 34.37
N SER A 184 -26.73 -26.38 33.38
CA SER A 184 -25.46 -27.05 33.10
C SER A 184 -24.95 -26.81 31.70
N THR A 185 -25.70 -26.11 30.86
CA THR A 185 -25.43 -26.00 29.42
C THR A 185 -25.55 -24.55 28.95
N PHE A 186 -24.57 -24.12 28.20
CA PHE A 186 -24.68 -22.87 27.45
C PHE A 186 -24.30 -23.06 25.98
N LYS A 187 -24.88 -22.23 25.15
CA LYS A 187 -24.75 -22.24 23.69
C LYS A 187 -24.26 -20.90 23.15
N LEU A 188 -23.36 -20.96 22.19
CA LEU A 188 -22.89 -19.82 21.44
C LEU A 188 -23.08 -20.07 19.96
N GLU A 189 -23.74 -19.18 19.26
CA GLU A 189 -23.94 -19.24 17.82
C GLU A 189 -23.31 -18.01 17.15
N VAL A 190 -22.51 -18.24 16.11
CA VAL A 190 -21.83 -17.21 15.34
C VAL A 190 -21.95 -17.53 13.86
N SER A 191 -22.52 -16.62 13.08
CA SER A 191 -22.74 -16.85 11.65
C SER A 191 -21.43 -17.08 10.87
N ARG A 192 -20.34 -16.42 11.27
CA ARG A 192 -19.05 -16.55 10.59
C ARG A 192 -17.88 -16.14 11.47
N ILE A 193 -16.86 -17.00 11.54
CA ILE A 193 -15.52 -16.65 12.00
C ILE A 193 -14.61 -16.56 10.77
N ARG A 194 -14.08 -15.39 10.48
CA ARG A 194 -13.21 -15.15 9.32
C ARG A 194 -11.88 -15.88 9.49
N LYS A 195 -11.23 -16.25 8.39
CA LYS A 195 -9.85 -16.75 8.41
C LYS A 195 -8.95 -15.79 9.21
N ASN A 196 -7.96 -16.33 9.89
CA ASN A 196 -7.05 -15.59 10.79
C ASN A 196 -7.72 -14.94 12.01
N ASN A 197 -8.97 -15.29 12.31
CA ASN A 197 -9.62 -14.95 13.57
C ASN A 197 -9.81 -16.21 14.41
N ASP A 198 -9.83 -15.99 15.72
CA ASP A 198 -10.12 -17.01 16.73
C ASP A 198 -11.53 -16.84 17.33
N LEU A 199 -11.98 -17.88 18.00
CA LEU A 199 -13.14 -17.85 18.87
C LEU A 199 -12.78 -18.61 20.16
N ASN A 200 -12.60 -17.85 21.23
CA ASN A 200 -12.20 -18.36 22.53
C ASN A 200 -13.39 -18.28 23.49
N VAL A 201 -13.56 -19.30 24.32
CA VAL A 201 -14.53 -19.28 25.42
C VAL A 201 -13.76 -19.42 26.73
N ASN A 202 -14.15 -18.63 27.70
CA ASN A 202 -13.61 -18.64 29.05
C ASN A 202 -14.76 -18.87 30.04
N THR A 203 -14.68 -19.95 30.77
CA THR A 203 -15.70 -20.37 31.74
C THR A 203 -15.06 -20.48 33.12
N ILE A 204 -15.67 -19.85 34.13
CA ILE A 204 -15.26 -19.93 35.53
C ILE A 204 -16.42 -20.52 36.30
N PHE A 205 -16.15 -21.49 37.16
CA PHE A 205 -17.12 -22.24 37.90
C PHE A 205 -16.57 -22.66 39.28
N PRO A 206 -17.41 -23.01 40.28
CA PRO A 206 -16.96 -23.40 41.61
C PRO A 206 -16.09 -24.65 41.59
N THR A 207 -14.94 -24.65 42.24
CA THR A 207 -14.06 -25.79 42.36
C THR A 207 -14.71 -27.02 43.03
N SER A 208 -15.71 -26.79 43.92
CA SER A 208 -16.53 -27.81 44.54
C SER A 208 -17.31 -28.69 43.58
N TYR A 209 -17.44 -28.30 42.32
CA TYR A 209 -17.97 -29.15 41.26
C TYR A 209 -17.06 -30.33 40.93
N LEU A 210 -15.74 -30.15 41.06
CA LEU A 210 -14.76 -31.19 40.75
C LEU A 210 -14.66 -32.21 41.90
N GLN A 211 -14.37 -33.44 41.54
CA GLN A 211 -14.14 -34.52 42.49
C GLN A 211 -12.64 -34.66 42.71
N ASP A 212 -12.22 -34.53 44.00
CA ASP A 212 -10.81 -34.61 44.42
C ASP A 212 -9.86 -33.76 43.53
N PRO A 213 -10.10 -32.46 43.39
CA PRO A 213 -9.35 -31.67 42.45
C PRO A 213 -7.93 -31.41 42.89
N PHE A 214 -6.97 -31.62 41.98
CA PHE A 214 -5.59 -31.17 42.17
C PHE A 214 -5.50 -29.67 41.99
N ILE A 215 -5.33 -28.94 43.08
CA ILE A 215 -5.22 -27.46 43.06
C ILE A 215 -3.86 -27.07 42.46
N ASN A 216 -3.88 -26.44 41.28
CA ASN A 216 -2.68 -25.98 40.57
C ASN A 216 -2.47 -24.45 40.64
N ASP A 217 -3.44 -23.68 41.16
CA ASP A 217 -3.31 -22.25 41.45
C ASP A 217 -4.20 -21.83 42.63
N SER A 218 -3.72 -22.01 43.85
CA SER A 218 -4.45 -21.69 45.10
C SER A 218 -4.89 -20.21 45.24
N LYS A 219 -4.29 -19.31 44.46
CA LYS A 219 -4.62 -17.88 44.47
C LYS A 219 -5.66 -17.50 43.43
N PHE A 220 -6.07 -18.41 42.56
CA PHE A 220 -7.08 -18.10 41.57
C PHE A 220 -8.45 -17.87 42.23
N ASN A 221 -9.01 -16.69 42.00
CA ASN A 221 -10.32 -16.29 42.47
C ASN A 221 -11.06 -15.57 41.33
N LYS A 222 -12.34 -15.90 41.16
CA LYS A 222 -13.22 -15.33 40.11
C LYS A 222 -13.36 -13.83 40.24
N PHE A 223 -13.60 -13.33 41.46
CA PHE A 223 -13.83 -11.92 41.69
C PHE A 223 -12.60 -11.08 41.34
N GLU A 224 -11.43 -11.44 41.87
CA GLU A 224 -10.16 -10.77 41.59
C GLU A 224 -9.83 -10.83 40.09
N TYR A 225 -10.01 -11.99 39.46
CA TYR A 225 -9.79 -12.14 38.02
C TYR A 225 -10.65 -11.17 37.19
N LEU A 226 -11.94 -11.06 37.51
CA LEU A 226 -12.86 -10.18 36.79
C LEU A 226 -12.56 -8.71 37.02
N GLU A 227 -12.17 -8.33 38.25
CA GLU A 227 -11.78 -6.98 38.61
C GLU A 227 -10.51 -6.55 37.86
N LEU A 228 -9.47 -7.37 37.91
CA LEU A 228 -8.23 -7.12 37.16
C LEU A 228 -8.49 -7.00 35.64
N ARG A 229 -9.38 -7.83 35.13
CA ARG A 229 -9.76 -7.78 33.72
C ARG A 229 -10.53 -6.50 33.37
N LYS A 230 -11.42 -6.03 34.25
CA LYS A 230 -12.12 -4.75 34.10
C LYS A 230 -11.13 -3.58 34.10
N LEU A 231 -10.26 -3.52 35.09
CA LEU A 231 -9.20 -2.49 35.20
C LEU A 231 -8.30 -2.46 33.96
N LYS A 232 -7.90 -3.62 33.46
CA LYS A 232 -7.09 -3.73 32.23
C LYS A 232 -7.82 -3.19 31.00
N ARG A 233 -9.12 -3.43 30.89
CA ARG A 233 -9.95 -2.89 29.79
C ARG A 233 -10.08 -1.37 29.88
N GLU A 234 -10.39 -0.85 31.06
CA GLU A 234 -10.52 0.59 31.32
C GLU A 234 -9.19 1.31 31.04
N LYS A 235 -8.09 0.78 31.54
CA LYS A 235 -6.75 1.28 31.28
C LYS A 235 -6.42 1.29 29.77
N SER A 236 -6.76 0.22 29.05
CA SER A 236 -6.57 0.15 27.61
C SER A 236 -7.45 1.13 26.83
N ALA A 237 -8.71 1.34 27.25
CA ALA A 237 -9.60 2.31 26.64
C ALA A 237 -9.13 3.75 26.87
N LEU A 238 -8.70 4.06 28.11
CA LEU A 238 -8.10 5.35 28.44
C LEU A 238 -6.86 5.62 27.58
N GLY A 239 -5.96 4.64 27.46
CA GLY A 239 -4.76 4.75 26.62
C GLY A 239 -5.10 5.00 25.15
N PHE A 240 -6.14 4.36 24.63
CA PHE A 240 -6.61 4.61 23.26
C PHE A 240 -7.14 6.03 23.08
N ASN A 241 -7.97 6.52 24.00
CA ASN A 241 -8.55 7.87 23.93
C ASN A 241 -7.47 8.96 24.01
N ILE A 242 -6.50 8.79 24.91
CA ILE A 242 -5.36 9.73 25.02
C ILE A 242 -4.52 9.70 23.74
N ALA A 243 -4.20 8.52 23.21
CA ALA A 243 -3.45 8.40 21.96
C ALA A 243 -4.16 9.11 20.78
N LEU A 244 -5.47 8.95 20.69
CA LEU A 244 -6.30 9.61 19.69
C LEU A 244 -6.26 11.14 19.83
N ALA A 245 -6.43 11.66 21.06
CA ALA A 245 -6.37 13.09 21.34
C ALA A 245 -5.02 13.69 20.97
N MET A 246 -3.92 12.97 21.23
CA MET A 246 -2.56 13.42 20.89
C MET A 246 -2.33 13.47 19.37
N VAL A 247 -2.83 12.49 18.61
CA VAL A 247 -2.77 12.51 17.15
C VAL A 247 -3.54 13.72 16.60
N PHE A 248 -4.72 13.99 17.14
CA PHE A 248 -5.50 15.19 16.77
C PHE A 248 -4.76 16.49 17.13
N ALA A 249 -4.15 16.58 18.31
CA ALA A 249 -3.38 17.76 18.70
C ALA A 249 -2.19 18.00 17.75
N SER A 250 -1.46 16.94 17.39
CA SER A 250 -0.37 17.00 16.42
C SER A 250 -0.87 17.43 15.03
N PHE A 251 -1.99 16.86 14.57
CA PHE A 251 -2.60 17.25 13.29
C PHE A 251 -3.07 18.70 13.28
N ILE A 252 -3.74 19.17 14.35
CA ILE A 252 -4.17 20.57 14.49
C ILE A 252 -2.95 21.49 14.46
N SER A 253 -1.87 21.15 15.16
CA SER A 253 -0.64 21.93 15.14
C SER A 253 -0.04 22.03 13.73
N LEU A 254 -0.07 20.94 12.95
CA LEU A 254 0.34 20.90 11.55
C LEU A 254 -0.54 21.81 10.68
N VAL A 255 -1.87 21.73 10.83
CA VAL A 255 -2.80 22.58 10.10
C VAL A 255 -2.57 24.06 10.43
N PHE A 256 -2.37 24.39 11.70
CA PHE A 256 -2.06 25.75 12.13
C PHE A 256 -0.75 26.26 11.49
N GLN A 257 0.31 25.43 11.53
CA GLN A 257 1.60 25.74 10.91
C GLN A 257 1.44 25.98 9.41
N TYR A 258 0.66 25.12 8.72
CA TYR A 258 0.37 25.27 7.29
C TYR A 258 -0.44 26.53 6.98
N LEU A 259 -1.51 26.80 7.72
CA LEU A 259 -2.36 27.97 7.47
C LEU A 259 -1.59 29.29 7.65
N LYS A 260 -0.68 29.31 8.63
CA LYS A 260 0.10 30.52 8.93
C LYS A 260 1.30 30.71 8.01
N TYR A 261 2.01 29.65 7.65
CA TYR A 261 3.30 29.74 6.95
C TYR A 261 3.36 28.98 5.61
N GLY A 262 2.43 28.09 5.33
CA GLY A 262 2.41 27.27 4.10
C GLY A 262 1.38 27.70 3.07
N LYS A 263 0.33 28.42 3.50
CA LYS A 263 -0.75 28.85 2.62
C LYS A 263 -0.26 29.95 1.67
N GLU A 264 -0.43 29.72 0.36
CA GLU A 264 -0.05 30.67 -0.69
C GLU A 264 -0.80 32.00 -0.56
N TYR A 265 -0.12 33.09 -0.93
CA TYR A 265 -0.71 34.43 -0.95
C TYR A 265 -1.81 34.56 -2.01
N ARG A 266 -2.92 35.16 -1.64
CA ARG A 266 -3.96 35.54 -2.59
C ARG A 266 -3.54 36.79 -3.32
N ILE A 267 -3.19 36.67 -4.59
CA ILE A 267 -2.85 37.81 -5.45
C ILE A 267 -4.13 38.33 -6.12
N SER A 268 -4.44 39.61 -5.97
CA SER A 268 -5.54 40.28 -6.69
C SER A 268 -5.38 40.13 -8.21
N LYS A 269 -6.46 40.29 -8.98
CA LYS A 269 -6.37 40.20 -10.44
C LYS A 269 -5.42 41.32 -10.95
N SER A 270 -4.27 40.92 -11.48
CA SER A 270 -3.46 41.77 -12.32
C SER A 270 -3.84 41.44 -13.76
N ILE A 271 -4.25 42.43 -14.54
CA ILE A 271 -4.39 42.25 -15.97
C ILE A 271 -2.96 42.30 -16.52
N TYR A 272 -2.41 41.16 -16.90
CA TYR A 272 -1.15 41.11 -17.62
C TYR A 272 -1.42 41.47 -19.07
N ASP A 273 -0.86 42.59 -19.48
CA ASP A 273 -0.93 42.97 -20.89
C ASP A 273 0.11 42.19 -21.68
N ILE A 274 -0.40 41.27 -22.49
CA ILE A 274 0.36 40.33 -23.30
C ILE A 274 1.20 41.02 -24.37
N THR A 275 0.82 42.23 -24.76
CA THR A 275 1.57 43.00 -25.76
C THR A 275 2.94 43.46 -25.23
N SER A 276 3.20 43.38 -23.93
CA SER A 276 4.46 43.78 -23.30
C SER A 276 5.59 42.73 -23.35
N GLY A 277 5.39 41.57 -24.00
CA GLY A 277 6.41 40.53 -24.13
C GLY A 277 6.27 39.42 -23.08
N PHE A 278 7.39 38.78 -22.69
CA PHE A 278 7.38 37.73 -21.67
C PHE A 278 7.18 38.30 -20.26
N PRO A 279 6.50 37.57 -19.35
CA PRO A 279 6.33 38.02 -17.96
C PRO A 279 7.64 38.26 -17.20
N SER A 280 8.72 37.61 -17.62
CA SER A 280 10.08 37.78 -17.10
C SER A 280 11.10 37.10 -18.00
N GLU A 281 12.37 37.48 -17.81
CA GLU A 281 13.54 36.92 -18.52
C GLU A 281 14.14 35.68 -17.83
N HIS A 282 13.42 35.05 -16.88
CA HIS A 282 13.95 33.92 -16.14
C HIS A 282 14.11 32.68 -17.03
N HIS A 283 15.13 31.91 -16.73
CA HIS A 283 15.41 30.65 -17.42
C HIS A 283 14.20 29.70 -17.44
N PRO A 284 13.92 28.95 -18.53
CA PRO A 284 12.77 28.05 -18.64
C PRO A 284 12.63 27.05 -17.48
N SER A 285 13.73 26.57 -16.88
CA SER A 285 13.70 25.70 -15.70
C SER A 285 13.04 26.38 -14.48
N LEU A 286 13.26 27.68 -14.30
CA LEU A 286 12.62 28.44 -13.22
C LEU A 286 11.14 28.73 -13.52
N VAL A 287 10.80 29.00 -14.78
CA VAL A 287 9.40 29.14 -15.19
C VAL A 287 8.64 27.84 -15.00
N SER A 288 9.24 26.69 -15.35
CA SER A 288 8.68 25.37 -15.05
C SER A 288 8.44 25.21 -13.56
N TYR A 289 9.39 25.59 -12.70
CA TYR A 289 9.21 25.54 -11.24
C TYR A 289 8.07 26.43 -10.76
N LEU A 290 7.94 27.65 -11.28
CA LEU A 290 6.82 28.53 -10.93
C LEU A 290 5.47 27.86 -11.16
N ILE A 291 5.32 27.13 -12.25
CA ILE A 291 4.04 26.50 -12.62
C ILE A 291 3.83 25.19 -11.85
N THR A 292 4.80 24.29 -11.85
CA THR A 292 4.67 22.91 -11.36
C THR A 292 5.07 22.73 -9.90
N ARG A 293 5.87 23.64 -9.34
CA ARG A 293 6.58 23.49 -8.04
C ARG A 293 7.62 22.35 -8.02
N GLN A 294 7.86 21.72 -9.15
CA GLN A 294 8.88 20.69 -9.28
C GLN A 294 10.22 21.33 -9.63
N LYS A 295 11.28 21.02 -8.87
CA LYS A 295 12.63 21.55 -9.12
C LYS A 295 13.25 21.03 -10.41
N VAL A 296 12.87 19.82 -10.81
CA VAL A 296 13.27 19.23 -12.07
C VAL A 296 12.02 18.72 -12.79
N SER A 297 11.89 19.12 -14.05
CA SER A 297 10.80 18.71 -14.94
C SER A 297 11.40 18.22 -16.25
N GLY A 298 10.89 17.13 -16.80
CA GLY A 298 11.31 16.60 -18.10
C GLY A 298 11.05 17.59 -19.23
N LEU A 299 10.01 18.40 -19.14
CA LEU A 299 9.73 19.47 -20.09
C LEU A 299 10.79 20.59 -20.02
N ALA A 300 11.28 20.92 -18.82
CA ALA A 300 12.37 21.89 -18.68
C ALA A 300 13.69 21.36 -19.27
N ILE A 301 13.98 20.07 -19.10
CA ILE A 301 15.14 19.41 -19.72
C ILE A 301 14.99 19.41 -21.24
N LEU A 302 13.81 19.07 -21.76
CA LEU A 302 13.54 19.12 -23.20
C LEU A 302 13.74 20.52 -23.77
N ALA A 303 13.21 21.55 -23.10
CA ALA A 303 13.37 22.94 -23.51
C ALA A 303 14.87 23.33 -23.60
N SER A 304 15.70 22.87 -22.64
CA SER A 304 17.16 23.11 -22.68
C SER A 304 17.83 22.33 -23.82
N ILE A 305 17.47 21.09 -24.08
CA ILE A 305 18.01 20.30 -25.21
C ILE A 305 17.71 21.02 -26.53
N LEU A 306 16.48 21.51 -26.71
CA LEU A 306 16.07 22.20 -27.92
C LEU A 306 16.81 23.54 -28.08
N ASP A 307 17.03 24.28 -26.99
CA ASP A 307 17.80 25.52 -27.05
C ASP A 307 19.28 25.28 -27.35
N LEU A 308 19.86 24.24 -26.73
CA LEU A 308 21.23 23.83 -27.03
C LEU A 308 21.37 23.38 -28.50
N SER A 309 20.36 22.72 -29.05
CA SER A 309 20.34 22.34 -30.48
C SER A 309 20.22 23.57 -31.39
N ARG A 310 19.35 24.54 -31.03
CA ARG A 310 19.25 25.84 -31.74
C ARG A 310 20.58 26.58 -31.78
N ARG A 311 21.37 26.50 -30.71
CA ARG A 311 22.72 27.10 -30.63
C ARG A 311 23.79 26.28 -31.30
N GLY A 312 23.43 25.16 -31.95
CA GLY A 312 24.33 24.32 -32.75
C GLY A 312 25.16 23.30 -31.94
N TYR A 313 24.88 23.13 -30.65
CA TYR A 313 25.57 22.15 -29.81
C TYR A 313 25.15 20.73 -30.10
N PHE A 314 23.91 20.52 -30.56
CA PHE A 314 23.35 19.22 -30.95
C PHE A 314 22.57 19.36 -32.26
N LYS A 315 22.50 18.26 -33.00
CA LYS A 315 21.61 18.10 -34.17
C LYS A 315 20.50 17.13 -33.81
N ILE A 316 19.26 17.51 -34.13
CA ILE A 316 18.06 16.71 -33.86
C ILE A 316 17.44 16.34 -35.21
N GLU A 317 17.23 15.06 -35.45
CA GLU A 317 16.73 14.53 -36.72
C GLU A 317 15.61 13.52 -36.51
N GLU A 318 14.59 13.54 -37.37
CA GLU A 318 13.60 12.47 -37.45
C GLU A 318 14.13 11.38 -38.40
N ILE A 319 14.23 10.16 -37.89
CA ILE A 319 14.61 9.00 -38.66
C ILE A 319 13.52 7.95 -38.73
N LYS A 320 13.44 7.20 -39.83
CA LYS A 320 12.52 6.10 -40.03
C LYS A 320 13.18 4.77 -39.76
N ILE A 321 12.68 4.01 -38.80
CA ILE A 321 13.17 2.68 -38.44
C ILE A 321 12.17 1.63 -38.94
N LYS A 322 12.66 0.63 -39.69
CA LYS A 322 11.90 -0.54 -40.09
C LYS A 322 11.91 -1.56 -38.95
N LYS A 323 10.81 -1.74 -38.25
CA LYS A 323 10.64 -2.75 -37.20
C LYS A 323 9.96 -3.98 -37.76
N LYS A 324 10.60 -5.15 -37.69
CA LYS A 324 9.97 -6.42 -38.03
C LYS A 324 8.88 -6.73 -37.00
N SER A 325 7.65 -6.80 -37.43
CA SER A 325 6.51 -7.23 -36.63
C SER A 325 6.00 -8.57 -37.15
N ILE A 326 5.33 -9.35 -36.28
CA ILE A 326 4.69 -10.63 -36.64
C ILE A 326 3.66 -10.46 -37.78
N PHE A 327 3.15 -9.23 -38.00
CA PHE A 327 2.17 -8.88 -39.04
C PHE A 327 2.75 -8.07 -40.21
N GLY A 328 4.08 -8.08 -40.41
CA GLY A 328 4.75 -7.34 -41.49
C GLY A 328 5.70 -6.24 -41.00
N ASN A 329 6.42 -5.61 -41.94
CA ASN A 329 7.34 -4.52 -41.61
C ASN A 329 6.54 -3.25 -41.27
N LYS A 330 6.64 -2.77 -40.02
CA LYS A 330 6.07 -1.48 -39.61
C LYS A 330 7.19 -0.43 -39.58
N THR A 331 6.98 0.69 -40.24
CA THR A 331 7.89 1.84 -40.16
C THR A 331 7.51 2.66 -38.91
N GLU A 332 8.48 2.85 -38.00
CA GLU A 332 8.37 3.67 -36.81
C GLU A 332 9.25 4.91 -36.97
N LYS A 333 8.72 6.09 -36.67
CA LYS A 333 9.50 7.33 -36.65
C LYS A 333 10.15 7.50 -35.27
N LYS A 334 11.42 7.80 -35.23
CA LYS A 334 12.19 8.07 -33.99
C LYS A 334 12.94 9.38 -34.11
N ILE A 335 13.05 10.07 -33.00
CA ILE A 335 13.88 11.26 -32.89
C ILE A 335 15.27 10.84 -32.46
N GLN A 336 16.28 11.25 -33.24
CA GLN A 336 17.69 11.02 -32.98
C GLN A 336 18.37 12.35 -32.61
N ILE A 337 19.29 12.31 -31.67
CA ILE A 337 20.13 13.42 -31.26
C ILE A 337 21.61 13.04 -31.47
N SER A 338 22.38 13.92 -32.04
CA SER A 338 23.83 13.78 -32.27
C SER A 338 24.57 15.04 -31.85
N SER A 339 25.87 14.92 -31.68
CA SER A 339 26.74 16.07 -31.41
C SER A 339 26.68 17.07 -32.55
N GLY A 340 26.63 18.36 -32.23
CA GLY A 340 26.73 19.45 -33.20
C GLY A 340 28.14 19.93 -33.41
N ASP A 341 28.30 20.96 -34.25
CA ASP A 341 29.61 21.48 -34.70
C ASP A 341 30.10 22.65 -33.83
N THR A 342 29.29 23.17 -32.94
CA THR A 342 29.60 24.35 -32.10
C THR A 342 30.35 23.96 -30.83
N LEU A 343 31.45 24.64 -30.53
CA LEU A 343 32.17 24.49 -29.28
C LEU A 343 31.37 25.10 -28.12
N TYR A 344 31.33 24.39 -26.98
CA TYR A 344 30.59 24.83 -25.83
C TYR A 344 31.18 26.11 -25.21
N ASN A 345 30.33 27.12 -24.98
CA ASN A 345 30.72 28.36 -24.29
C ASN A 345 30.47 28.22 -22.78
N GLU A 346 31.42 28.55 -21.93
CA GLU A 346 31.36 28.47 -20.48
C GLU A 346 30.40 29.48 -19.83
N GLU A 347 29.97 30.53 -20.54
CA GLU A 347 28.99 31.51 -20.07
C GLU A 347 27.56 30.97 -19.93
N ASN A 348 27.32 29.73 -20.34
CA ASN A 348 26.01 29.12 -20.23
C ASN A 348 25.59 28.89 -18.76
N ASP A 349 24.26 28.95 -18.56
CA ASP A 349 23.66 28.65 -17.27
C ASP A 349 24.06 27.26 -16.75
N LYS A 350 24.27 27.13 -15.43
CA LYS A 350 24.67 25.83 -14.82
C LYS A 350 23.69 24.71 -15.11
N TRP A 351 22.41 24.98 -15.26
CA TRP A 351 21.41 23.98 -15.65
C TRP A 351 21.69 23.49 -17.07
N ASP A 352 21.86 24.41 -18.02
CA ASP A 352 22.15 24.06 -19.42
C ASP A 352 23.48 23.33 -19.53
N LYS A 353 24.50 23.72 -18.76
CA LYS A 353 25.79 23.05 -18.70
C LYS A 353 25.64 21.59 -18.28
N THR A 354 24.88 21.34 -17.21
CA THR A 354 24.63 19.96 -16.73
C THR A 354 23.88 19.12 -17.78
N VAL A 355 22.89 19.70 -18.46
CA VAL A 355 22.17 19.01 -19.54
C VAL A 355 23.08 18.75 -20.73
N PHE A 356 23.88 19.73 -21.13
CA PHE A 356 24.84 19.62 -22.24
C PHE A 356 25.86 18.51 -21.99
N GLU A 357 26.57 18.53 -20.85
CA GLU A 357 27.58 17.55 -20.50
C GLU A 357 26.99 16.13 -20.53
N PHE A 358 25.80 15.94 -19.99
CA PHE A 358 25.15 14.63 -19.98
C PHE A 358 24.80 14.14 -21.38
N VAL A 359 24.23 15.00 -22.23
CA VAL A 359 23.86 14.61 -23.61
C VAL A 359 25.10 14.41 -24.46
N LYS A 360 26.13 15.24 -24.31
CA LYS A 360 27.41 15.12 -25.00
C LYS A 360 28.06 13.78 -24.73
N ASP A 361 28.19 13.38 -23.45
CA ASP A 361 28.77 12.07 -23.08
C ASP A 361 28.09 10.90 -23.79
N LEU A 362 26.76 11.00 -23.97
CA LEU A 362 26.00 9.95 -24.64
C LEU A 362 26.13 9.96 -26.17
N THR A 363 26.27 11.15 -26.75
CA THR A 363 26.27 11.33 -28.21
C THR A 363 27.68 11.35 -28.85
N GLU A 364 28.72 11.43 -28.02
CA GLU A 364 30.12 11.54 -28.49
C GLU A 364 30.55 10.39 -29.39
N LYS A 365 30.13 9.15 -29.09
CA LYS A 365 30.51 7.96 -29.85
C LYS A 365 29.54 7.60 -30.97
N SER A 366 28.28 7.91 -30.79
CA SER A 366 27.22 7.60 -31.76
C SER A 366 25.96 8.39 -31.47
N PRO A 367 25.18 8.73 -32.51
CA PRO A 367 23.83 9.32 -32.31
C PRO A 367 22.96 8.45 -31.40
N GLN A 368 22.14 9.08 -30.57
CA GLN A 368 21.25 8.42 -29.61
C GLN A 368 19.78 8.73 -29.90
N TYR A 369 18.87 7.80 -29.57
CA TYR A 369 17.45 8.12 -29.57
C TYR A 369 17.09 8.98 -28.37
N LEU A 370 16.26 10.00 -28.57
CA LEU A 370 15.90 10.96 -27.53
C LEU A 370 15.18 10.29 -26.35
N ASP A 371 14.30 9.31 -26.60
CA ASP A 371 13.65 8.49 -25.56
C ASP A 371 14.67 7.70 -24.74
N GLY A 372 15.73 7.18 -25.36
CA GLY A 372 16.84 6.50 -24.69
C GLY A 372 17.67 7.44 -23.82
N VAL A 373 17.92 8.66 -24.30
CA VAL A 373 18.61 9.72 -23.52
C VAL A 373 17.82 10.05 -22.26
N PHE A 374 16.52 10.27 -22.38
CA PHE A 374 15.65 10.54 -21.25
C PHE A 374 15.58 9.37 -20.26
N GLY A 375 15.52 8.13 -20.75
CA GLY A 375 15.56 6.94 -19.90
C GLY A 375 16.85 6.84 -19.08
N LYS A 376 18.00 7.19 -19.68
CA LYS A 376 19.30 7.23 -18.98
C LYS A 376 19.35 8.38 -17.95
N MET A 377 18.79 9.56 -18.26
CA MET A 377 18.70 10.69 -17.34
C MET A 377 17.89 10.34 -16.09
N ALA A 378 16.75 9.69 -16.25
CA ALA A 378 15.87 9.30 -15.14
C ALA A 378 16.58 8.37 -14.13
N ASN A 379 17.47 7.52 -14.61
CA ASN A 379 18.18 6.53 -13.79
C ASN A 379 19.50 7.06 -13.18
N LYS A 380 19.95 8.28 -13.49
CA LYS A 380 21.21 8.81 -12.99
C LYS A 380 21.00 9.83 -11.86
N SER A 381 21.08 9.37 -10.62
CA SER A 381 20.81 10.17 -9.42
C SER A 381 21.71 11.41 -9.29
N VAL A 382 22.97 11.33 -9.70
CA VAL A 382 23.92 12.46 -9.66
C VAL A 382 23.43 13.59 -10.56
N PHE A 383 23.10 13.29 -11.83
CA PHE A 383 22.54 14.27 -12.77
C PHE A 383 21.30 14.98 -12.22
N MET A 384 20.37 14.22 -11.65
CA MET A 384 19.16 14.77 -11.05
C MET A 384 19.45 15.65 -9.82
N SER A 385 20.45 15.28 -9.00
CA SER A 385 20.89 16.05 -7.84
C SER A 385 21.52 17.37 -8.25
N GLU A 386 22.32 17.39 -9.31
CA GLU A 386 22.96 18.61 -9.84
C GLU A 386 21.92 19.60 -10.38
N LEU A 387 20.94 19.10 -11.16
CA LEU A 387 19.83 19.94 -11.63
C LEU A 387 19.02 20.52 -10.47
N LYS A 388 18.68 19.71 -9.46
CA LYS A 388 17.97 20.19 -8.25
C LYS A 388 18.78 21.28 -7.55
N THR A 389 20.07 21.08 -7.38
CA THR A 389 20.96 22.02 -6.70
C THR A 389 21.08 23.35 -7.47
N SER A 390 21.12 23.32 -8.82
CA SER A 390 21.18 24.51 -9.64
C SER A 390 19.90 25.37 -9.47
N VAL A 391 18.73 24.72 -9.46
CA VAL A 391 17.46 25.41 -9.22
C VAL A 391 17.39 25.93 -7.79
N ASP A 392 17.77 25.15 -6.78
CA ASP A 392 17.76 25.60 -5.38
C ASP A 392 18.64 26.82 -5.15
N LYS A 393 19.80 26.88 -5.78
CA LYS A 393 20.68 28.04 -5.71
C LYS A 393 19.99 29.30 -6.27
N LYS A 394 19.32 29.15 -7.42
CA LYS A 394 18.58 30.26 -8.04
C LYS A 394 17.38 30.70 -7.19
N LEU A 395 16.62 29.76 -6.64
CA LEU A 395 15.47 30.05 -5.76
C LEU A 395 15.89 30.83 -4.51
N LYS A 396 17.07 30.51 -3.95
CA LYS A 396 17.66 31.26 -2.84
C LYS A 396 18.12 32.66 -3.27
N ASN A 397 18.80 32.78 -4.39
CA ASN A 397 19.31 34.08 -4.88
C ASN A 397 18.18 35.05 -5.19
N PHE A 398 17.04 34.57 -5.65
CA PHE A 398 15.86 35.39 -5.94
C PHE A 398 14.91 35.55 -4.75
N GLU A 399 15.21 34.90 -3.61
CA GLU A 399 14.34 34.87 -2.40
C GLU A 399 12.89 34.48 -2.73
N TRP A 400 12.71 33.48 -3.59
CA TRP A 400 11.37 33.10 -4.06
C TRP A 400 10.59 32.27 -3.05
N ILE A 401 11.27 31.70 -2.06
CA ILE A 401 10.69 30.81 -1.06
C ILE A 401 10.78 31.43 0.32
N GLU A 402 9.65 31.55 0.97
CA GLU A 402 9.51 31.96 2.38
C GLU A 402 9.34 30.70 3.25
N TYR A 403 10.20 30.58 4.26
CA TYR A 403 10.14 29.52 5.26
C TYR A 403 9.55 30.05 6.57
N PRO A 404 8.93 29.20 7.41
CA PRO A 404 8.54 29.60 8.76
C PRO A 404 9.73 30.15 9.53
N PRO A 405 9.54 31.16 10.40
CA PRO A 405 10.59 31.63 11.31
C PRO A 405 11.15 30.45 12.15
N ARG A 406 12.45 30.50 12.45
CA ARG A 406 13.11 29.43 13.24
C ARG A 406 12.42 29.16 14.58
N SER A 407 11.95 30.22 15.26
CA SER A 407 11.19 30.10 16.51
C SER A 407 9.89 29.31 16.34
N ALA A 408 9.14 29.57 15.27
CA ALA A 408 7.88 28.84 14.99
C ALA A 408 8.14 27.38 14.66
N THR A 409 9.16 27.08 13.83
CA THR A 409 9.56 25.72 13.52
C THR A 409 10.04 24.97 14.76
N LEU A 410 10.83 25.62 15.63
CA LEU A 410 11.32 25.04 16.87
C LEU A 410 10.17 24.75 17.86
N SER A 411 9.27 25.71 18.09
CA SER A 411 8.09 25.50 18.94
C SER A 411 7.21 24.36 18.47
N PHE A 412 6.98 24.27 17.14
CA PHE A 412 6.24 23.17 16.52
C PHE A 412 6.96 21.81 16.71
N ALA A 413 8.28 21.77 16.53
CA ALA A 413 9.08 20.55 16.71
C ALA A 413 9.08 20.10 18.19
N ILE A 414 9.25 21.03 19.13
CA ILE A 414 9.21 20.73 20.58
C ILE A 414 7.84 20.17 20.98
N LEU A 415 6.75 20.79 20.54
CA LEU A 415 5.41 20.28 20.83
C LEU A 415 5.24 18.84 20.34
N ASN A 416 5.58 18.57 19.08
CA ASN A 416 5.45 17.21 18.51
C ASN A 416 6.41 16.21 19.18
N PHE A 417 7.60 16.63 19.59
CA PHE A 417 8.52 15.79 20.37
C PHE A 417 7.94 15.42 21.74
N ILE A 418 7.33 16.38 22.46
CA ILE A 418 6.65 16.11 23.73
C ILE A 418 5.50 15.12 23.53
N LEU A 419 4.65 15.34 22.51
CA LEU A 419 3.56 14.41 22.19
C LEU A 419 4.08 13.01 21.85
N PHE A 420 5.19 12.92 21.12
CA PHE A 420 5.85 11.65 20.82
C PHE A 420 6.37 10.96 22.09
N ALA A 421 7.05 11.67 22.97
CA ALA A 421 7.55 11.12 24.22
C ALA A 421 6.40 10.59 25.10
N ILE A 422 5.31 11.34 25.24
CA ILE A 422 4.12 10.88 25.98
C ILE A 422 3.52 9.65 25.30
N SER A 423 3.50 9.57 23.96
CA SER A 423 2.95 8.42 23.25
C SER A 423 3.72 7.13 23.54
N LEU A 424 5.02 7.20 23.85
CA LEU A 424 5.81 6.05 24.30
C LEU A 424 5.41 5.58 25.70
N ILE A 425 5.06 6.48 26.60
CA ILE A 425 4.58 6.14 27.94
C ILE A 425 3.26 5.34 27.84
N LEU A 426 2.41 5.65 26.85
CA LEU A 426 1.17 4.95 26.61
C LEU A 426 1.34 3.48 26.19
N LEU A 427 2.55 3.00 25.91
CA LEU A 427 2.83 1.58 25.68
C LEU A 427 2.38 0.70 26.86
N THR A 428 2.42 1.22 28.09
CA THR A 428 1.94 0.50 29.28
C THR A 428 0.42 0.40 29.36
N TYR A 429 -0.30 1.22 28.59
CA TYR A 429 -1.78 1.26 28.58
C TYR A 429 -2.36 0.52 27.38
N ASN A 430 -1.89 0.83 26.17
CA ASN A 430 -2.41 0.25 24.93
C ASN A 430 -1.31 0.23 23.86
N ILE A 431 -0.62 -0.90 23.71
CA ILE A 431 0.50 -1.04 22.77
C ILE A 431 0.12 -0.66 21.32
N PRO A 432 -0.97 -1.20 20.71
CA PRO A 432 -1.32 -0.84 19.34
C PRO A 432 -1.62 0.65 19.14
N ALA A 433 -2.38 1.26 20.06
CA ALA A 433 -2.72 2.68 19.97
C ALA A 433 -1.49 3.57 20.11
N SER A 434 -0.59 3.24 21.04
CA SER A 434 0.66 3.95 21.26
C SER A 434 1.58 3.92 20.02
N ILE A 435 1.77 2.75 19.41
CA ILE A 435 2.60 2.63 18.20
C ILE A 435 2.01 3.47 17.05
N ILE A 436 0.70 3.39 16.81
CA ILE A 436 0.05 4.17 15.76
C ILE A 436 0.16 5.67 16.04
N ALA A 437 -0.03 6.09 17.29
CA ALA A 437 0.11 7.49 17.67
C ALA A 437 1.55 7.98 17.47
N SER A 438 2.56 7.23 17.91
CA SER A 438 3.98 7.58 17.73
C SER A 438 4.34 7.76 16.25
N LEU A 439 3.90 6.85 15.38
CA LEU A 439 4.14 6.94 13.94
C LEU A 439 3.44 8.16 13.31
N ALA A 440 2.18 8.40 13.66
CA ALA A 440 1.42 9.54 13.13
C ALA A 440 2.01 10.89 13.59
N ILE A 441 2.35 11.03 14.87
CA ILE A 441 2.97 12.25 15.42
C ILE A 441 4.34 12.49 14.80
N SER A 442 5.16 11.44 14.62
CA SER A 442 6.46 11.56 13.95
C SER A 442 6.30 12.03 12.51
N PHE A 443 5.35 11.46 11.78
CA PHE A 443 5.08 11.87 10.40
C PHE A 443 4.65 13.35 10.34
N PHE A 444 3.68 13.77 11.15
CA PHE A 444 3.22 15.16 11.17
C PHE A 444 4.32 16.12 11.63
N GLY A 445 5.10 15.73 12.65
CA GLY A 445 6.20 16.54 13.17
C GLY A 445 7.30 16.76 12.13
N ILE A 446 7.77 15.72 11.46
CA ILE A 446 8.80 15.80 10.41
C ILE A 446 8.27 16.59 9.21
N TYR A 447 7.06 16.24 8.74
CA TYR A 447 6.46 16.92 7.59
C TYR A 447 6.27 18.42 7.84
N GLY A 448 5.72 18.80 9.00
CA GLY A 448 5.49 20.19 9.35
C GLY A 448 6.78 21.01 9.56
N ALA A 449 7.86 20.36 10.01
CA ALA A 449 9.15 21.02 10.19
C ALA A 449 9.90 21.27 8.87
N ILE A 450 9.76 20.37 7.88
CA ILE A 450 10.59 20.36 6.66
C ILE A 450 9.83 20.84 5.44
N ALA A 451 8.56 20.41 5.26
CA ALA A 451 7.83 20.59 4.01
C ALA A 451 7.05 21.90 3.91
N ILE A 452 6.78 22.56 5.05
CA ILE A 452 5.99 23.78 5.05
C ILE A 452 6.86 24.95 4.61
N ASN A 453 6.51 25.49 3.44
CA ASN A 453 7.05 26.70 2.86
C ASN A 453 6.04 27.23 1.84
N ARG A 454 6.17 28.51 1.47
CA ARG A 454 5.34 29.15 0.44
C ARG A 454 6.16 30.05 -0.47
N MET A 455 5.61 30.40 -1.62
CA MET A 455 6.18 31.44 -2.47
C MET A 455 6.00 32.80 -1.81
N THR A 456 7.04 33.66 -1.92
CA THR A 456 6.92 35.07 -1.55
C THR A 456 5.84 35.79 -2.36
N PRO A 457 5.31 36.93 -1.90
CA PRO A 457 4.29 37.67 -2.65
C PRO A 457 4.72 38.03 -4.07
N GLY A 458 5.99 38.46 -4.27
CA GLY A 458 6.55 38.76 -5.59
C GLY A 458 6.61 37.53 -6.51
N CYS A 459 7.07 36.39 -5.98
CA CYS A 459 7.09 35.14 -6.72
C CYS A 459 5.68 34.64 -7.07
N SER A 460 4.73 34.76 -6.14
CA SER A 460 3.32 34.43 -6.38
C SER A 460 2.67 35.29 -7.46
N ALA A 461 2.98 36.58 -7.48
CA ALA A 461 2.54 37.50 -8.53
C ALA A 461 3.15 37.12 -9.89
N LEU A 462 4.46 36.81 -9.93
CA LEU A 462 5.13 36.37 -11.16
C LEU A 462 4.55 35.06 -11.68
N ARG A 463 4.30 34.09 -10.78
CA ARG A 463 3.62 32.83 -11.13
C ARG A 463 2.26 33.09 -11.76
N LYS A 464 1.51 34.03 -11.24
CA LYS A 464 0.21 34.37 -11.78
C LYS A 464 0.32 34.98 -13.18
N LYS A 465 1.27 35.89 -13.41
CA LYS A 465 1.53 36.45 -14.74
C LYS A 465 1.86 35.36 -15.76
N TRP A 466 2.72 34.39 -15.41
CA TRP A 466 3.05 33.27 -16.28
C TRP A 466 1.85 32.36 -16.56
N LYS A 467 0.94 32.16 -15.59
CA LYS A 467 -0.31 31.43 -15.81
C LYS A 467 -1.25 32.17 -16.76
N GLU A 468 -1.41 33.50 -16.59
CA GLU A 468 -2.22 34.32 -17.48
C GLU A 468 -1.63 34.34 -18.90
N PHE A 469 -0.32 34.41 -19.03
CA PHE A 469 0.39 34.28 -20.30
C PHE A 469 0.13 32.93 -20.96
N SER A 470 0.21 31.83 -20.20
CA SER A 470 -0.07 30.47 -20.70
C SER A 470 -1.51 30.33 -21.20
N VAL A 471 -2.50 30.88 -20.49
CA VAL A 471 -3.91 30.87 -20.91
C VAL A 471 -4.08 31.66 -22.21
N SER A 472 -3.55 32.86 -22.26
CA SER A 472 -3.67 33.71 -23.44
C SER A 472 -2.95 33.11 -24.66
N LEU A 473 -1.79 32.49 -24.46
CA LEU A 473 -1.10 31.77 -25.53
C LEU A 473 -1.92 30.58 -26.06
N SER A 474 -2.66 29.94 -25.18
CA SER A 474 -3.56 28.84 -25.56
C SER A 474 -4.81 29.31 -26.32
N GLU A 475 -5.29 30.51 -26.06
CA GLU A 475 -6.49 31.07 -26.68
C GLU A 475 -6.24 31.72 -28.05
N ASN A 476 -5.15 32.47 -28.19
CA ASN A 476 -4.87 33.24 -29.42
C ASN A 476 -3.36 33.39 -29.70
N SER A 477 -2.81 32.47 -30.51
CA SER A 477 -1.39 32.47 -30.88
C SER A 477 -0.98 33.59 -31.85
N SER A 478 -1.91 34.21 -32.57
CA SER A 478 -1.60 35.26 -33.57
C SER A 478 -1.11 36.58 -32.95
N LYS A 479 -1.38 36.81 -31.67
CA LYS A 479 -0.93 38.04 -30.94
C LYS A 479 0.57 38.07 -30.68
N TYR A 480 1.27 36.96 -30.89
CA TYR A 480 2.68 36.78 -30.51
C TYR A 480 3.69 36.91 -31.66
N LYS A 481 3.26 37.39 -32.82
CA LYS A 481 4.09 37.58 -34.03
C LYS A 481 5.36 38.44 -33.83
N TYR A 482 5.39 39.24 -32.79
CA TYR A 482 6.49 40.17 -32.52
C TYR A 482 7.39 39.72 -31.35
N ILE A 483 7.17 38.54 -30.79
CA ILE A 483 7.98 37.98 -29.70
C ILE A 483 9.01 37.01 -30.29
N ASP A 484 10.20 36.95 -29.69
CA ASP A 484 11.25 35.96 -30.06
C ASP A 484 10.67 34.55 -30.09
N SER A 485 10.58 33.99 -31.30
CA SER A 485 9.97 32.68 -31.57
C SER A 485 10.67 31.53 -30.88
N ASN A 486 12.00 31.57 -30.76
CA ASN A 486 12.78 30.55 -30.12
C ASN A 486 12.52 30.46 -28.62
N ARG A 487 12.47 31.60 -27.96
CA ARG A 487 12.12 31.70 -26.54
C ARG A 487 10.66 31.36 -26.29
N LEU A 488 9.76 31.78 -27.20
CA LEU A 488 8.34 31.45 -27.12
C LEU A 488 8.15 29.92 -27.16
N LEU A 489 8.90 29.21 -28.03
CA LEU A 489 8.86 27.77 -28.11
C LEU A 489 9.28 27.12 -26.78
N GLN A 490 10.40 27.53 -26.20
CA GLN A 490 10.89 27.00 -24.93
C GLN A 490 9.88 27.22 -23.80
N TYR A 491 9.35 28.44 -23.67
CA TYR A 491 8.34 28.72 -22.65
C TYR A 491 7.04 27.97 -22.90
N SER A 492 6.60 27.81 -24.15
CA SER A 492 5.41 27.04 -24.49
C SER A 492 5.50 25.59 -24.04
N ILE A 493 6.69 24.98 -24.17
CA ILE A 493 6.97 23.62 -23.71
C ILE A 493 6.87 23.54 -22.17
N VAL A 494 7.57 24.40 -21.44
CA VAL A 494 7.58 24.35 -19.97
C VAL A 494 6.26 24.77 -19.33
N LEU A 495 5.45 25.54 -20.04
CA LEU A 495 4.09 25.89 -19.64
C LEU A 495 3.07 24.78 -19.91
N GLY A 496 3.48 23.71 -20.61
CA GLY A 496 2.61 22.57 -20.94
C GLY A 496 1.48 22.93 -21.91
N ILE A 497 1.74 23.77 -22.90
CA ILE A 497 0.76 24.12 -23.95
C ILE A 497 0.40 22.84 -24.73
N LYS A 498 -0.89 22.62 -24.98
CA LYS A 498 -1.39 21.43 -25.67
C LYS A 498 -0.78 21.28 -27.08
N ASN A 499 -0.49 20.04 -27.47
CA ASN A 499 0.15 19.70 -28.74
C ASN A 499 -0.51 20.34 -29.98
N GLU A 500 -1.83 20.44 -30.03
CA GLU A 500 -2.56 21.08 -31.13
C GLU A 500 -2.23 22.56 -31.26
N ARG A 501 -2.22 23.27 -30.11
CA ARG A 501 -1.86 24.71 -30.09
C ARG A 501 -0.38 24.93 -30.31
N MET A 502 0.46 24.01 -29.85
CA MET A 502 1.89 24.03 -30.16
C MET A 502 2.14 23.95 -31.68
N LYS A 503 1.38 23.09 -32.38
CA LYS A 503 1.42 23.02 -33.86
C LYS A 503 1.07 24.35 -34.51
N ASP A 504 0.07 25.06 -34.00
CA ASP A 504 -0.31 26.38 -34.53
C ASP A 504 0.79 27.44 -34.27
N ILE A 505 1.42 27.42 -33.09
CA ILE A 505 2.55 28.30 -32.77
C ILE A 505 3.69 28.06 -33.74
N ILE A 506 4.08 26.80 -33.97
CA ILE A 506 5.17 26.41 -34.84
C ILE A 506 4.87 26.73 -36.30
N ARG A 507 3.64 26.48 -36.78
CA ARG A 507 3.23 26.86 -38.17
C ARG A 507 3.35 28.34 -38.47
N ASN A 508 3.12 29.19 -37.48
CA ASN A 508 3.23 30.63 -37.62
C ASN A 508 4.68 31.12 -37.78
N PHE A 509 5.67 30.27 -37.53
CA PHE A 509 7.10 30.59 -37.56
C PHE A 509 7.85 29.97 -38.75
N ASN A 510 7.25 29.74 -39.90
CA ASN A 510 7.86 29.28 -41.16
C ASN A 510 9.02 28.27 -41.02
N PHE A 511 8.72 26.99 -41.26
CA PHE A 511 9.70 25.88 -41.30
C PHE A 511 10.46 25.76 -42.66
N ASN A 512 10.68 26.85 -43.40
CA ASN A 512 11.35 26.80 -44.68
C ASN A 512 12.87 26.79 -44.51
N GLU A 513 13.59 26.26 -45.52
CA GLU A 513 15.05 26.32 -45.59
C GLU A 513 15.54 27.77 -45.36
N GLY A 514 16.31 28.00 -44.30
CA GLY A 514 16.73 29.32 -43.84
C GLY A 514 15.82 29.97 -42.78
N GLY A 515 14.72 29.32 -42.34
CA GLY A 515 13.86 29.78 -41.25
C GLY A 515 14.45 29.55 -39.86
N GLU A 516 13.77 30.08 -38.81
CA GLU A 516 14.23 30.07 -37.41
C GLU A 516 14.40 28.67 -36.81
N PHE A 517 13.87 27.61 -37.47
CA PHE A 517 13.94 26.20 -37.01
C PHE A 517 14.83 25.30 -37.86
N HIS A 518 15.81 25.85 -38.59
CA HIS A 518 16.77 25.10 -39.42
C HIS A 518 17.59 24.03 -38.67
N TRP A 519 17.63 24.11 -37.36
CA TRP A 519 18.32 23.17 -36.47
C TRP A 519 17.56 21.85 -36.25
N PHE A 520 16.29 21.77 -36.70
CA PHE A 520 15.48 20.56 -36.64
C PHE A 520 15.24 20.03 -38.07
N TYR A 521 15.84 18.92 -38.41
CA TYR A 521 15.66 18.27 -39.69
C TYR A 521 14.51 17.28 -39.65
N ALA A 522 13.38 17.61 -40.25
CA ALA A 522 12.32 16.68 -40.55
C ALA A 522 12.75 15.91 -41.81
N GLY A 523 13.17 14.65 -41.65
CA GLY A 523 13.66 13.82 -42.77
C GLY A 523 12.72 13.81 -43.98
N ASP A 524 13.22 13.47 -45.14
CA ASP A 524 12.76 13.57 -46.56
C ASP A 524 11.34 13.01 -46.89
N SER A 525 10.43 13.07 -45.97
CA SER A 525 9.07 12.55 -46.08
C SER A 525 8.07 13.64 -45.80
N GLY A 526 7.53 14.30 -46.77
CA GLY A 526 6.40 15.25 -46.84
C GLY A 526 5.31 15.27 -45.75
N GLY A 527 5.60 14.68 -44.59
CA GLY A 527 4.83 14.79 -43.37
C GLY A 527 5.43 15.83 -42.47
N SER A 528 4.61 16.75 -41.95
CA SER A 528 5.05 17.86 -41.13
C SER A 528 5.90 17.37 -39.94
N GLY A 529 7.08 17.95 -39.71
CA GLY A 529 7.90 17.76 -38.50
C GLY A 529 7.18 18.04 -37.18
N LEU A 530 5.96 18.54 -37.27
CA LEU A 530 5.02 18.81 -36.19
C LEU A 530 4.59 17.59 -35.39
N ASP A 531 4.47 16.41 -36.03
CA ASP A 531 4.09 15.16 -35.33
C ASP A 531 5.26 14.62 -34.53
N SER A 532 6.47 14.76 -35.06
CA SER A 532 7.71 14.40 -34.37
C SER A 532 7.97 15.31 -33.18
N PHE A 533 7.67 16.59 -33.32
CA PHE A 533 7.76 17.55 -32.24
C PHE A 533 6.74 17.23 -31.11
N SER A 534 5.53 16.86 -31.44
CA SER A 534 4.55 16.35 -30.48
C SER A 534 5.09 15.14 -29.71
N SER A 535 5.70 14.20 -30.40
CA SER A 535 6.31 13.01 -29.77
C SER A 535 7.44 13.37 -28.80
N MET A 536 8.23 14.41 -29.08
CA MET A 536 9.25 14.92 -28.14
C MET A 536 8.62 15.47 -26.87
N ILE A 537 7.53 16.24 -26.96
CA ILE A 537 6.83 16.79 -25.81
C ILE A 537 6.23 15.67 -24.95
N ASP A 538 5.62 14.67 -25.56
CA ASP A 538 5.07 13.50 -24.86
C ASP A 538 6.17 12.73 -24.12
N THR A 539 7.35 12.58 -24.72
CA THR A 539 8.51 11.95 -24.08
C THR A 539 9.01 12.76 -22.88
N GLY A 540 9.11 14.09 -23.00
CA GLY A 540 9.48 14.99 -21.91
C GLY A 540 8.45 14.98 -20.76
N SER A 541 7.16 14.89 -21.08
CA SER A 541 6.08 14.77 -20.10
C SER A 541 6.16 13.45 -19.32
N THR A 542 6.41 12.35 -20.01
CA THR A 542 6.58 11.00 -19.41
C THR A 542 7.78 11.00 -18.46
N LEU A 543 8.88 11.65 -18.82
CA LEU A 543 10.05 11.80 -17.96
C LEU A 543 9.68 12.55 -16.66
N SER A 544 8.88 13.62 -16.76
CA SER A 544 8.42 14.38 -15.58
C SER A 544 7.62 13.50 -14.59
N ALA A 545 6.80 12.58 -15.10
CA ALA A 545 6.04 11.63 -14.26
C ALA A 545 6.96 10.63 -13.53
N SER A 546 8.07 10.22 -14.16
CA SER A 546 9.05 9.30 -13.57
C SER A 546 9.83 9.88 -12.39
N PHE A 547 9.89 11.21 -12.25
CA PHE A 547 10.59 11.89 -11.15
C PHE A 547 9.78 11.99 -9.85
N GLY A 548 8.51 11.57 -9.83
CA GLY A 548 7.57 11.75 -8.71
C GLY A 548 7.28 10.51 -7.86
N SER A 549 7.85 9.32 -8.13
CA SER A 549 7.47 8.09 -7.43
C SER A 549 8.62 7.49 -6.62
N ASP A 550 8.69 7.80 -5.32
CA ASP A 550 9.43 7.04 -4.33
C ASP A 550 8.44 6.45 -3.32
N GLY A 551 8.44 5.10 -3.18
CA GLY A 551 7.60 4.39 -2.24
C GLY A 551 8.19 3.05 -1.82
N GLY A 552 7.88 2.53 -0.69
CA GLY A 552 8.41 1.31 -0.11
C GLY A 552 7.39 0.53 0.71
N GLY A 553 7.57 -0.77 0.83
CA GLY A 553 6.70 -1.68 1.56
C GLY A 553 7.44 -2.63 2.49
N GLY A 554 6.73 -3.36 3.34
CA GLY A 554 7.25 -4.42 4.20
C GLY A 554 6.23 -4.95 5.20
N GLY A 555 6.29 -6.24 5.53
CA GLY A 555 5.34 -6.97 6.36
C GLY A 555 6.00 -7.88 7.39
N GLY A 556 5.21 -8.54 8.25
CA GLY A 556 5.64 -9.51 9.24
C GLY A 556 4.50 -10.15 10.02
N GLY A 557 4.66 -11.40 10.48
CA GLY A 557 3.62 -12.27 10.97
C GLY A 557 3.88 -12.94 12.32
N GLY A 558 2.92 -13.67 12.84
CA GLY A 558 2.96 -14.45 14.08
C GLY A 558 1.87 -15.52 14.16
N GLY A 559 2.09 -16.59 14.90
CA GLY A 559 1.42 -17.87 14.79
C GLY A 559 0.30 -18.20 15.77
N GLY A 560 -0.51 -19.19 15.43
CA GLY A 560 -1.62 -19.77 16.19
C GLY A 560 -2.25 -20.96 15.43
N GLY A 561 -2.97 -21.89 16.12
CA GLY A 561 -3.51 -23.12 15.57
C GLY A 561 -4.58 -22.95 14.48
N GLY A 562 -4.71 -23.92 13.59
CA GLY A 562 -5.62 -23.89 12.48
C GLY A 562 -5.77 -25.23 11.79
N GLY A 563 -6.48 -25.29 10.67
CA GLY A 563 -6.70 -26.51 9.90
C GLY A 563 -6.89 -26.23 8.42
N GLY A 564 -6.87 -27.27 7.63
CA GLY A 564 -7.05 -27.18 6.20
C GLY A 564 -7.31 -28.53 5.52
N ALA A 565 -7.54 -28.49 4.21
CA ALA A 565 -7.70 -29.66 3.34
C ALA A 565 -6.69 -29.63 2.21
N GLY A 566 -6.32 -30.81 1.69
CA GLY A 566 -5.38 -30.97 0.60
C GLY A 566 -5.68 -32.14 -0.33
#